data_c54cbf867c1a88f4cf24a3e3d928ca43
#
_entry.id   c54cbf867c1a88f4cf24a3e3d928ca43
#
_cell.length_a   1.000
_cell.length_b   1.000
_cell.length_c   1.000
_cell.angle_alpha   90.00
_cell.angle_beta   90.00
_cell.angle_gamma   90.00
#
_symmetry.space_group_name_H-M   'P 1'
#
loop_
_entity.id
_entity.type
_entity.pdbx_description
1 polymer ?
#
loop_
_entity_poly.entity_id
_entity_poly.type
_entity_poly.pdbx_seq_one_letter_code
_entity_poly.pdbx_strand_id
1 'polypeptide(L)'
;MPETRPLDRLSLLAAQDYSRSATRKDYEDRLETLQGRLNGLSRDPRLQQLSLVVVFEGMDAAGKGSTIRRITQALDARHYRVVPVAAPNENERAQPYLWRFWRYIPHHGHVTVFDRSWYGRVLVERVEGFCAEADWMRAYGELNEFEEQLHEAGAVV
;
A
#
# COMPACT_ATOMS: atom_id res chain seq x y z
N MET A 1 -27.59 25.38 -4.17
CA MET A 1 -26.57 24.38 -3.78
C MET A 1 -26.94 23.07 -4.44
N PRO A 2 -26.10 22.44 -5.26
CA PRO A 2 -26.40 21.14 -5.83
C PRO A 2 -26.43 20.10 -4.70
N GLU A 3 -27.56 19.41 -4.55
CA GLU A 3 -27.68 18.25 -3.69
C GLU A 3 -26.67 17.19 -4.16
N THR A 4 -25.66 16.93 -3.36
CA THR A 4 -24.78 15.77 -3.56
C THR A 4 -25.61 14.51 -3.23
N ARG A 5 -26.13 13.83 -4.26
CA ARG A 5 -26.67 12.47 -4.10
C ARG A 5 -25.60 11.59 -3.44
N PRO A 6 -25.93 10.87 -2.36
CA PRO A 6 -25.00 9.87 -1.83
C PRO A 6 -24.66 8.91 -2.97
N LEU A 7 -23.37 8.72 -3.25
CA LEU A 7 -22.91 7.69 -4.17
C LEU A 7 -23.48 6.35 -3.67
N ASP A 8 -24.39 5.79 -4.43
CA ASP A 8 -24.96 4.49 -4.13
C ASP A 8 -23.86 3.44 -4.25
N ARG A 9 -23.35 2.99 -3.10
CA ARG A 9 -22.23 2.04 -3.01
C ARG A 9 -22.50 0.74 -3.77
N LEU A 10 -23.77 0.39 -3.96
CA LEU A 10 -24.19 -0.76 -4.74
C LEU A 10 -23.97 -0.56 -6.25
N SER A 11 -24.04 0.67 -6.74
CA SER A 11 -23.89 0.94 -8.18
C SER A 11 -22.47 0.72 -8.70
N LEU A 12 -21.44 1.05 -7.89
CA LEU A 12 -20.04 0.87 -8.29
C LEU A 12 -19.65 -0.61 -8.35
N LEU A 13 -20.09 -1.42 -7.39
CA LEU A 13 -19.85 -2.86 -7.38
C LEU A 13 -20.69 -3.57 -8.44
N ALA A 14 -21.95 -3.18 -8.62
CA ALA A 14 -22.82 -3.74 -9.64
C ALA A 14 -22.38 -3.42 -11.08
N ALA A 15 -21.63 -2.34 -11.28
CA ALA A 15 -21.07 -1.97 -12.59
C ALA A 15 -19.82 -2.78 -12.97
N GLN A 16 -19.26 -3.56 -12.05
CA GLN A 16 -18.10 -4.39 -12.35
C GLN A 16 -18.49 -5.63 -13.15
N ASP A 17 -17.75 -5.92 -14.21
CA ASP A 17 -17.91 -7.14 -15.00
C ASP A 17 -17.19 -8.31 -14.34
N TYR A 18 -17.90 -9.10 -13.55
CA TYR A 18 -17.39 -10.31 -12.90
C TYR A 18 -17.34 -11.54 -13.81
N SER A 19 -17.81 -11.43 -15.06
CA SER A 19 -17.76 -12.54 -16.04
C SER A 19 -16.36 -12.72 -16.63
N ARG A 20 -15.50 -11.71 -16.49
CA ARG A 20 -14.13 -11.76 -16.99
C ARG A 20 -13.28 -12.74 -16.18
N SER A 21 -12.86 -13.80 -16.82
CA SER A 21 -11.90 -14.77 -16.27
C SER A 21 -10.72 -14.95 -17.22
N ALA A 22 -9.54 -15.08 -16.68
CA ALA A 22 -8.37 -15.51 -17.43
C ALA A 22 -8.25 -17.03 -17.34
N THR A 23 -7.84 -17.71 -18.41
CA THR A 23 -7.44 -19.10 -18.29
C THR A 23 -6.20 -19.20 -17.40
N ARG A 24 -5.96 -20.36 -16.80
CA ARG A 24 -4.76 -20.58 -15.99
C ARG A 24 -3.48 -20.30 -16.77
N LYS A 25 -3.43 -20.74 -18.02
CA LYS A 25 -2.30 -20.53 -18.91
C LYS A 25 -2.08 -19.05 -19.21
N ASP A 26 -3.13 -18.33 -19.61
CA ASP A 26 -3.03 -16.89 -19.88
C ASP A 26 -2.57 -16.10 -18.65
N TYR A 27 -3.02 -16.51 -17.46
CA TYR A 27 -2.59 -15.91 -16.20
C TYR A 27 -1.10 -16.17 -15.94
N GLU A 28 -0.63 -17.41 -16.07
CA GLU A 28 0.76 -17.80 -15.83
C GLU A 28 1.71 -17.09 -16.82
N ASP A 29 1.37 -17.06 -18.11
CA ASP A 29 2.15 -16.40 -19.17
C ASP A 29 2.27 -14.88 -18.92
N ARG A 30 1.16 -14.25 -18.53
CA ARG A 30 1.15 -12.81 -18.19
C ARG A 30 1.92 -12.51 -16.92
N LEU A 31 1.80 -13.36 -15.90
CA LEU A 31 2.52 -13.20 -14.64
C LEU A 31 4.02 -13.27 -14.86
N GLU A 32 4.50 -14.27 -15.61
CA GLU A 32 5.92 -14.42 -15.96
C GLU A 32 6.44 -13.18 -16.72
N THR A 33 5.68 -12.73 -17.71
CA THR A 33 6.02 -11.52 -18.49
C THR A 33 6.14 -10.29 -17.60
N LEU A 34 5.17 -10.08 -16.68
CA LEU A 34 5.17 -8.93 -15.79
C LEU A 34 6.28 -9.02 -14.73
N GLN A 35 6.55 -10.20 -14.20
CA GLN A 35 7.66 -10.42 -13.28
C GLN A 35 9.01 -10.19 -13.96
N GLY A 36 9.18 -10.63 -15.21
CA GLY A 36 10.38 -10.34 -16.01
C GLY A 36 10.60 -8.83 -16.22
N ARG A 37 9.53 -8.09 -16.54
CA ARG A 37 9.58 -6.62 -16.67
C ARG A 37 9.91 -5.94 -15.34
N LEU A 38 9.29 -6.36 -14.24
CA LEU A 38 9.54 -5.81 -12.92
C LEU A 38 10.98 -6.07 -12.47
N ASN A 39 11.50 -7.28 -12.72
CA ASN A 39 12.91 -7.60 -12.45
C ASN A 39 13.86 -6.70 -13.24
N GLY A 40 13.60 -6.48 -14.54
CA GLY A 40 14.37 -5.55 -15.36
C GLY A 40 14.33 -4.12 -14.83
N LEU A 41 13.14 -3.62 -14.50
CA LEU A 41 12.96 -2.27 -13.93
C LEU A 41 13.66 -2.11 -12.58
N SER A 42 13.64 -3.12 -11.71
CA SER A 42 14.30 -3.05 -10.40
C SER A 42 15.83 -2.87 -10.49
N ARG A 43 16.40 -3.15 -11.66
CA ARG A 43 17.83 -2.99 -11.95
C ARG A 43 18.15 -1.75 -12.80
N ASP A 44 17.13 -0.98 -13.19
CA ASP A 44 17.31 0.24 -13.97
C ASP A 44 18.05 1.29 -13.11
N PRO A 45 19.17 1.88 -13.63
CA PRO A 45 19.92 2.90 -12.90
C PRO A 45 19.08 4.11 -12.47
N ARG A 46 17.97 4.42 -13.17
CA ARG A 46 17.07 5.49 -12.81
C ARG A 46 16.30 5.18 -11.53
N LEU A 47 15.87 3.92 -11.35
CA LEU A 47 15.20 3.48 -10.13
C LEU A 47 16.15 3.35 -8.94
N GLN A 48 17.46 3.19 -9.19
CA GLN A 48 18.47 3.22 -8.12
C GLN A 48 18.61 4.60 -7.46
N GLN A 49 18.05 5.65 -8.08
CA GLN A 49 18.01 7.01 -7.54
C GLN A 49 16.71 7.35 -6.82
N LEU A 50 15.77 6.43 -6.78
CA LEU A 50 14.46 6.60 -6.15
C LEU A 50 14.29 5.61 -5.00
N SER A 51 13.49 5.99 -4.02
CA SER A 51 12.93 5.08 -3.02
C SER A 51 11.53 4.65 -3.48
N LEU A 52 11.20 3.37 -3.39
CA LEU A 52 9.87 2.91 -3.75
C LEU A 52 9.13 2.38 -2.52
N VAL A 53 7.97 2.96 -2.25
CA VAL A 53 7.07 2.51 -1.19
C VAL A 53 5.81 1.95 -1.85
N VAL A 54 5.50 0.69 -1.59
CA VAL A 54 4.31 0.02 -2.13
C VAL A 54 3.38 -0.31 -0.96
N VAL A 55 2.15 0.15 -1.04
CA VAL A 55 1.16 0.01 0.02
C VAL A 55 0.04 -0.92 -0.41
N PHE A 56 -0.25 -1.94 0.40
CA PHE A 56 -1.37 -2.84 0.20
C PHE A 56 -2.42 -2.66 1.30
N GLU A 57 -3.60 -2.25 0.89
CA GLU A 57 -4.79 -2.17 1.73
C GLU A 57 -5.90 -3.06 1.17
N GLY A 58 -6.85 -3.40 2.01
CA GLY A 58 -8.02 -4.19 1.63
C GLY A 58 -8.49 -5.12 2.74
N MET A 59 -9.68 -5.68 2.55
CA MET A 59 -10.33 -6.59 3.50
C MET A 59 -9.49 -7.86 3.71
N ASP A 60 -9.79 -8.57 4.79
CA ASP A 60 -9.19 -9.89 5.02
C ASP A 60 -9.59 -10.84 3.87
N ALA A 61 -8.68 -11.74 3.54
CA ALA A 61 -8.78 -12.64 2.40
C ALA A 61 -8.88 -12.00 1.00
N ALA A 62 -8.69 -10.68 0.86
CA ALA A 62 -8.70 -9.97 -0.43
C ALA A 62 -7.49 -10.29 -1.34
N GLY A 63 -6.57 -11.14 -0.90
CA GLY A 63 -5.43 -11.58 -1.71
C GLY A 63 -4.16 -10.72 -1.57
N LYS A 64 -4.09 -9.80 -0.60
CA LYS A 64 -2.91 -8.94 -0.35
C LYS A 64 -1.61 -9.74 -0.28
N GLY A 65 -1.50 -10.67 0.65
CA GLY A 65 -0.30 -11.47 0.86
C GLY A 65 0.12 -12.29 -0.38
N SER A 66 -0.86 -12.83 -1.14
CA SER A 66 -0.57 -13.55 -2.38
C SER A 66 -0.05 -12.63 -3.49
N THR A 67 -0.52 -11.39 -3.56
CA THR A 67 -0.05 -10.38 -4.49
C THR A 67 1.34 -9.89 -4.12
N ILE A 68 1.58 -9.57 -2.85
CA ILE A 68 2.90 -9.20 -2.31
C ILE A 68 3.94 -10.27 -2.66
N ARG A 69 3.61 -11.55 -2.43
CA ARG A 69 4.50 -12.66 -2.76
C ARG A 69 4.86 -12.69 -4.25
N ARG A 70 3.89 -12.49 -5.15
CA ARG A 70 4.14 -12.48 -6.59
C ARG A 70 5.04 -11.33 -7.05
N ILE A 71 4.86 -10.16 -6.43
CA ILE A 71 5.71 -8.99 -6.70
C ILE A 71 7.12 -9.24 -6.18
N THR A 72 7.26 -9.66 -4.94
CA THR A 72 8.58 -9.84 -4.31
C THR A 72 9.39 -10.97 -4.93
N GLN A 73 8.76 -11.98 -5.52
CA GLN A 73 9.46 -13.01 -6.30
C GLN A 73 10.22 -12.46 -7.51
N ALA A 74 9.84 -11.31 -8.02
CA ALA A 74 10.51 -10.64 -9.15
C ALA A 74 11.63 -9.68 -8.72
N LEU A 75 11.77 -9.40 -7.43
CA LEU A 75 12.73 -8.44 -6.88
C LEU A 75 13.93 -9.16 -6.27
N ASP A 76 15.08 -8.47 -6.24
CA ASP A 76 16.24 -8.95 -5.51
C ASP A 76 16.04 -8.78 -4.01
N ALA A 77 16.17 -9.88 -3.25
CA ALA A 77 15.91 -9.91 -1.81
C ALA A 77 16.77 -8.92 -0.99
N ARG A 78 17.89 -8.47 -1.55
CA ARG A 78 18.77 -7.48 -0.92
C ARG A 78 18.20 -6.06 -0.99
N HIS A 79 17.29 -5.79 -1.92
CA HIS A 79 16.81 -4.45 -2.24
C HIS A 79 15.34 -4.25 -1.87
N TYR A 80 14.70 -5.21 -1.23
CA TYR A 80 13.34 -4.99 -0.73
C TYR A 80 13.14 -5.46 0.70
N ARG A 81 12.12 -4.91 1.34
CA ARG A 81 11.60 -5.32 2.64
C ARG A 81 10.08 -5.41 2.58
N VAL A 82 9.51 -6.44 3.20
CA VAL A 82 8.07 -6.50 3.46
C VAL A 82 7.84 -6.18 4.93
N VAL A 83 6.94 -5.24 5.19
CA VAL A 83 6.57 -4.79 6.54
C VAL A 83 5.10 -5.16 6.80
N PRO A 84 4.84 -6.22 7.56
CA PRO A 84 3.49 -6.50 8.02
C PRO A 84 3.11 -5.52 9.12
N VAL A 85 2.01 -4.79 8.94
CA VAL A 85 1.52 -3.81 9.90
C VAL A 85 0.42 -4.45 10.75
N ALA A 86 0.77 -4.73 11.99
CA ALA A 86 -0.14 -5.21 13.02
C ALA A 86 -0.59 -4.09 13.96
N ALA A 87 -1.37 -4.43 14.99
CA ALA A 87 -1.68 -3.50 16.07
C ALA A 87 -0.39 -2.92 16.67
N PRO A 88 -0.37 -1.62 17.05
CA PRO A 88 0.83 -0.99 17.57
C PRO A 88 1.26 -1.62 18.92
N ASN A 89 2.56 -1.84 19.08
CA ASN A 89 3.13 -2.25 20.36
C ASN A 89 3.20 -1.07 21.35
N GLU A 90 3.67 -1.31 22.57
CA GLU A 90 3.74 -0.26 23.62
C GLU A 90 4.61 0.94 23.23
N ASN A 91 5.77 0.68 22.62
CA ASN A 91 6.67 1.75 22.17
C ASN A 91 6.03 2.58 21.03
N GLU A 92 5.35 1.92 20.12
CA GLU A 92 4.65 2.58 19.01
C GLU A 92 3.46 3.41 19.51
N ARG A 93 2.74 2.95 20.55
CA ARG A 93 1.64 3.70 21.18
C ARG A 93 2.11 4.95 21.91
N ALA A 94 3.34 4.94 22.42
CA ALA A 94 3.94 6.09 23.10
C ALA A 94 4.43 7.19 22.14
N GLN A 95 4.36 6.96 20.84
CA GLN A 95 4.84 7.86 19.79
C GLN A 95 3.68 8.37 18.90
N PRO A 96 3.88 9.45 18.15
CA PRO A 96 2.94 9.86 17.11
C PRO A 96 2.66 8.73 16.12
N TYR A 97 1.43 8.65 15.64
CA TYR A 97 0.95 7.51 14.82
C TYR A 97 1.89 7.16 13.66
N LEU A 98 2.35 8.15 12.91
CA LEU A 98 3.18 7.93 11.73
C LEU A 98 4.62 7.53 12.02
N TRP A 99 5.08 7.71 13.28
CA TRP A 99 6.44 7.36 13.67
C TRP A 99 6.83 5.92 13.33
N ARG A 100 5.90 4.98 13.51
CA ARG A 100 6.12 3.57 13.24
C ARG A 100 6.40 3.28 11.76
N PHE A 101 5.88 4.11 10.85
CA PHE A 101 6.06 3.96 9.41
C PHE A 101 7.34 4.63 8.92
N TRP A 102 7.70 5.80 9.48
CA TRP A 102 8.97 6.48 9.19
C TRP A 102 10.18 5.56 9.32
N ARG A 103 10.18 4.64 10.24
CA ARG A 103 11.27 3.68 10.51
C ARG A 103 11.53 2.70 9.36
N TYR A 104 10.60 2.56 8.46
CA TYR A 104 10.63 1.59 7.37
C TYR A 104 10.68 2.23 5.99
N ILE A 105 10.77 3.55 5.91
CA ILE A 105 10.94 4.24 4.62
C ILE A 105 12.30 3.83 4.05
N PRO A 106 12.34 3.36 2.80
CA PRO A 106 13.57 2.87 2.19
C PRO A 106 14.48 4.02 1.78
N HIS A 107 15.77 3.78 1.76
CA HIS A 107 16.69 4.67 1.06
C HIS A 107 16.68 4.38 -0.45
N HIS A 108 17.31 5.24 -1.24
CA HIS A 108 17.35 5.14 -2.70
C HIS A 108 17.82 3.75 -3.16
N GLY A 109 17.25 3.26 -4.25
CA GLY A 109 17.50 1.92 -4.78
C GLY A 109 16.83 0.77 -4.04
N HIS A 110 15.98 1.08 -3.03
CA HIS A 110 15.31 0.07 -2.24
C HIS A 110 13.78 0.22 -2.28
N VAL A 111 13.13 -0.90 -2.01
CA VAL A 111 11.65 -1.02 -2.00
C VAL A 111 11.19 -1.44 -0.62
N THR A 112 10.24 -0.71 -0.05
CA THR A 112 9.46 -1.19 1.10
C THR A 112 8.04 -1.50 0.66
N VAL A 113 7.59 -2.70 0.95
CA VAL A 113 6.22 -3.15 0.70
C VAL A 113 5.50 -3.25 2.04
N PHE A 114 4.49 -2.43 2.25
CA PHE A 114 3.65 -2.48 3.43
C PHE A 114 2.44 -3.39 3.21
N ASP A 115 2.29 -4.42 4.03
CA ASP A 115 1.05 -5.21 4.14
C ASP A 115 0.19 -4.60 5.23
N ARG A 116 -0.81 -3.82 4.86
CA ARG A 116 -1.48 -2.75 5.58
C ARG A 116 -0.55 -1.55 5.81
N SER A 117 -1.11 -0.40 6.15
CA SER A 117 -0.33 0.85 6.18
C SER A 117 -0.89 1.88 7.16
N TRP A 118 -0.41 3.11 7.00
CA TRP A 118 -0.91 4.29 7.69
C TRP A 118 -2.37 4.61 7.37
N TYR A 119 -2.89 4.15 6.24
CA TYR A 119 -4.32 4.30 5.93
C TYR A 119 -5.22 3.53 6.88
N GLY A 120 -4.69 2.58 7.65
CA GLY A 120 -5.42 1.88 8.71
C GLY A 120 -6.14 2.83 9.68
N ARG A 121 -5.57 4.01 9.97
CA ARG A 121 -6.16 5.04 10.84
C ARG A 121 -7.52 5.53 10.34
N VAL A 122 -7.65 5.77 9.04
CA VAL A 122 -8.88 6.27 8.41
C VAL A 122 -9.75 5.15 7.83
N LEU A 123 -9.26 3.92 7.84
CA LEU A 123 -9.96 2.72 7.40
C LEU A 123 -10.39 1.86 8.60
N VAL A 124 -9.63 0.82 8.91
CA VAL A 124 -10.01 -0.18 9.92
C VAL A 124 -10.12 0.41 11.32
N GLU A 125 -9.19 1.27 11.73
CA GLU A 125 -9.21 1.83 13.09
C GLU A 125 -10.40 2.75 13.31
N ARG A 126 -10.78 3.53 12.29
CA ARG A 126 -12.00 4.34 12.30
C ARG A 126 -13.26 3.48 12.36
N VAL A 127 -13.34 2.45 11.52
CA VAL A 127 -14.56 1.62 11.39
C VAL A 127 -14.79 0.77 12.63
N GLU A 128 -13.73 0.19 13.19
CA GLU A 128 -13.77 -0.69 14.37
C GLU A 128 -13.69 0.09 15.71
N GLY A 129 -13.55 1.42 15.66
CA GLY A 129 -13.47 2.24 16.87
C GLY A 129 -12.17 2.07 17.67
N PHE A 130 -11.06 1.73 17.01
CA PHE A 130 -9.75 1.55 17.66
C PHE A 130 -9.01 2.85 17.90
N CYS A 131 -9.52 3.97 17.40
CA CYS A 131 -9.01 5.33 17.68
C CYS A 131 -10.15 6.31 17.89
N ALA A 132 -9.86 7.43 18.54
CA ALA A 132 -10.83 8.49 18.76
C ALA A 132 -11.17 9.23 17.45
N GLU A 133 -12.35 9.87 17.44
CA GLU A 133 -12.81 10.66 16.28
C GLU A 133 -11.80 11.76 15.92
N ALA A 134 -11.29 12.48 16.91
CA ALA A 134 -10.28 13.52 16.71
C ALA A 134 -9.01 12.99 16.04
N ASP A 135 -8.64 11.73 16.30
CA ASP A 135 -7.43 11.11 15.73
C ASP A 135 -7.59 10.80 14.24
N TRP A 136 -8.70 10.14 13.84
CA TRP A 136 -8.88 9.84 12.42
C TRP A 136 -9.27 11.06 11.60
N MET A 137 -9.94 12.06 12.19
CA MET A 137 -10.21 13.34 11.52
C MET A 137 -8.91 14.10 11.21
N ARG A 138 -7.99 14.16 12.17
CA ARG A 138 -6.67 14.79 11.97
C ARG A 138 -5.81 14.02 10.99
N ALA A 139 -5.94 12.70 10.96
CA ALA A 139 -5.12 11.82 10.12
C ALA A 139 -5.22 12.13 8.63
N TYR A 140 -6.34 12.65 8.12
CA TYR A 140 -6.44 13.02 6.70
C TYR A 140 -5.39 14.05 6.28
N GLY A 141 -5.16 15.06 7.10
CA GLY A 141 -4.09 16.04 6.88
C GLY A 141 -2.70 15.44 7.09
N GLU A 142 -2.51 14.74 8.21
CA GLU A 142 -1.22 14.14 8.58
C GLU A 142 -0.72 13.14 7.52
N LEU A 143 -1.62 12.34 6.91
CA LEU A 143 -1.25 11.38 5.88
C LEU A 143 -0.83 12.07 4.58
N ASN A 144 -1.54 13.13 4.18
CA ASN A 144 -1.16 13.91 3.01
C ASN A 144 0.22 14.56 3.19
N GLU A 145 0.46 15.21 4.34
CA GLU A 145 1.75 15.82 4.68
C GLU A 145 2.88 14.78 4.72
N PHE A 146 2.60 13.59 5.24
CA PHE A 146 3.56 12.49 5.27
C PHE A 146 3.97 12.03 3.88
N GLU A 147 3.00 11.84 2.98
CA GLU A 147 3.27 11.41 1.60
C GLU A 147 3.93 12.53 0.77
N GLU A 148 3.59 13.78 1.03
CA GLU A 148 4.26 14.94 0.43
C GLU A 148 5.75 14.97 0.82
N GLN A 149 6.08 14.81 2.11
CA GLN A 149 7.45 14.73 2.59
C GLN A 149 8.21 13.54 1.96
N LEU A 150 7.57 12.38 1.80
CA LEU A 150 8.16 11.24 1.11
C LEU A 150 8.47 11.57 -0.35
N HIS A 151 7.54 12.22 -1.04
CA HIS A 151 7.71 12.63 -2.43
C HIS A 151 8.86 13.64 -2.59
N GLU A 152 8.91 14.67 -1.74
CA GLU A 152 9.99 15.66 -1.72
C GLU A 152 11.36 15.03 -1.46
N ALA A 153 11.40 13.97 -0.65
CA ALA A 153 12.62 13.19 -0.39
C ALA A 153 12.99 12.20 -1.51
N GLY A 154 12.28 12.22 -2.65
CA GLY A 154 12.54 11.34 -3.80
C GLY A 154 11.96 9.94 -3.67
N ALA A 155 10.97 9.75 -2.79
CA ALA A 155 10.22 8.50 -2.75
C ALA A 155 9.02 8.53 -3.70
N VAL A 156 8.70 7.37 -4.26
CA VAL A 156 7.45 7.11 -4.99
C VAL A 156 6.59 6.22 -4.11
N VAL A 157 5.37 6.66 -3.84
CA VAL A 157 4.39 5.93 -3.04
C VAL A 157 3.29 5.38 -3.95
#